data_5eedfb8ec8318df6ad9063ebfc63fce7
#
_entry.id   5eedfb8ec8318df6ad9063ebfc63fce7
#
_cell.length_a   1.000
_cell.length_b   1.000
_cell.length_c   1.000
_cell.angle_alpha   90.00
_cell.angle_beta   90.00
_cell.angle_gamma   90.00
#
_symmetry.space_group_name_H-M   'P 1'
#
loop_
_entity.id
_entity.type
_entity.pdbx_description
1 polymer ?
#
loop_
_entity_poly.entity_id
_entity_poly.type
_entity_poly.pdbx_seq_one_letter_code
_entity_poly.pdbx_strand_id
1 'polypeptide(L)'
;MSTRKKWVNSVDRQYQELLSDILKNGVKETKERTGTGTIKVFGRMLKFDLSEGFPLLTTKKMFIKGITYELLWFIKGDSNIRYLVRNGVNIWNEWPFQKYLQAKGLDKKYPKYSQEWSLEMGRFVEKVKNDIKFAKKWGDCGPFYGVQWRNFWGVDQLKWVIEEIRKNPGSRRLIVNAWNAPLVDKMALPPCHVMYQFNIAKGKLSCMMYQRSVDTFLGLPFNIASYGLLTLMIAQVTGYKPGELTLALADTHLYLNHLKQSKEQIKRKPFPLPKMKVERKVKSIFDFKFEDFELRNYQFHPPIKAEISV
;
A
#
# COMPACT_ATOMS: atom_id res chain seq x y z
N MET A 1 -17.75 -35.35 -8.32
CA MET A 1 -17.28 -34.33 -7.36
C MET A 1 -15.81 -34.07 -7.63
N SER A 2 -15.46 -32.94 -8.26
CA SER A 2 -14.08 -32.58 -8.57
C SER A 2 -13.38 -32.24 -7.27
N THR A 3 -12.38 -32.99 -6.87
CA THR A 3 -11.45 -32.66 -5.80
C THR A 3 -10.66 -31.44 -6.22
N ARG A 4 -11.17 -30.24 -5.92
CA ARG A 4 -10.37 -29.01 -6.01
C ARG A 4 -9.10 -29.22 -5.18
N LYS A 5 -7.95 -29.41 -5.83
CA LYS A 5 -6.64 -29.37 -5.18
C LYS A 5 -6.63 -28.11 -4.31
N LYS A 6 -6.61 -28.30 -2.99
CA LYS A 6 -6.56 -27.22 -2.00
C LYS A 6 -5.23 -26.47 -2.23
N TRP A 7 -5.27 -25.33 -2.91
CA TRP A 7 -4.08 -24.54 -3.16
C TRP A 7 -3.56 -24.01 -1.84
N VAL A 8 -2.31 -24.25 -1.57
CA VAL A 8 -1.65 -23.89 -0.30
C VAL A 8 -1.53 -22.38 -0.10
N ASN A 9 -1.63 -21.58 -1.19
CA ASN A 9 -1.52 -20.11 -1.16
C ASN A 9 -2.25 -19.50 -2.36
N SER A 10 -3.47 -19.05 -2.13
CA SER A 10 -4.32 -18.42 -3.15
C SER A 10 -3.84 -17.00 -3.53
N VAL A 11 -3.13 -16.33 -2.64
CA VAL A 11 -2.65 -14.94 -2.81
C VAL A 11 -1.53 -14.88 -3.85
N ASP A 12 -0.46 -15.64 -3.65
CA ASP A 12 0.65 -15.67 -4.61
C ASP A 12 0.20 -16.20 -5.98
N ARG A 13 -0.70 -17.18 -5.99
CA ARG A 13 -1.25 -17.72 -7.24
C ARG A 13 -1.96 -16.65 -8.06
N GLN A 14 -2.94 -15.95 -7.48
CA GLN A 14 -3.67 -14.89 -8.17
C GLN A 14 -2.72 -13.77 -8.63
N TYR A 15 -1.72 -13.44 -7.81
CA TYR A 15 -0.71 -12.44 -8.17
C TYR A 15 0.17 -12.91 -9.35
N GLN A 16 0.64 -14.17 -9.37
CA GLN A 16 1.41 -14.73 -10.48
C GLN A 16 0.57 -14.86 -11.76
N GLU A 17 -0.72 -15.21 -11.64
CA GLU A 17 -1.66 -15.22 -12.75
C GLU A 17 -1.85 -13.81 -13.34
N LEU A 18 -1.93 -12.77 -12.49
CA LEU A 18 -1.99 -11.38 -12.93
C LEU A 18 -0.72 -10.95 -13.67
N LEU A 19 0.48 -11.26 -13.12
CA LEU A 19 1.74 -10.99 -13.80
C LEU A 19 1.79 -11.67 -15.18
N SER A 20 1.35 -12.92 -15.26
CA SER A 20 1.31 -13.70 -16.51
C SER A 20 0.32 -13.12 -17.51
N ASP A 21 -0.83 -12.65 -17.03
CA ASP A 21 -1.86 -12.00 -17.87
C ASP A 21 -1.33 -10.69 -18.47
N ILE A 22 -0.68 -9.83 -17.67
CA ILE A 22 -0.09 -8.59 -18.17
C ILE A 22 0.98 -8.88 -19.23
N LEU A 23 1.86 -9.85 -18.98
CA LEU A 23 2.93 -10.21 -19.93
C LEU A 23 2.40 -10.80 -21.24
N LYS A 24 1.25 -11.49 -21.22
CA LYS A 24 0.65 -12.16 -22.36
C LYS A 24 -0.30 -11.26 -23.16
N ASN A 25 -1.14 -10.54 -22.45
CA ASN A 25 -2.30 -9.83 -23.01
C ASN A 25 -2.18 -8.30 -22.92
N GLY A 26 -1.12 -7.79 -22.25
CA GLY A 26 -0.94 -6.36 -22.04
C GLY A 26 -0.55 -5.60 -23.31
N VAL A 27 -0.99 -4.35 -23.37
CA VAL A 27 -0.62 -3.40 -24.43
C VAL A 27 0.63 -2.63 -23.99
N LYS A 28 1.64 -2.59 -24.87
CA LYS A 28 2.89 -1.87 -24.61
C LYS A 28 2.69 -0.38 -24.88
N GLU A 29 3.08 0.45 -23.89
CA GLU A 29 3.09 1.91 -23.98
C GLU A 29 4.51 2.42 -23.69
N THR A 30 5.12 3.11 -24.67
CA THR A 30 6.51 3.62 -24.53
C THR A 30 6.56 5.12 -24.24
N LYS A 31 5.48 5.84 -24.55
CA LYS A 31 5.34 7.28 -24.30
C LYS A 31 4.48 7.53 -23.07
N GLU A 32 5.03 7.25 -21.89
CA GLU A 32 4.34 7.50 -20.63
C GLU A 32 5.19 8.45 -19.74
N ARG A 33 4.56 8.98 -18.69
CA ARG A 33 5.09 10.07 -17.87
C ARG A 33 6.48 9.80 -17.27
N THR A 34 6.77 8.54 -16.91
CA THR A 34 8.05 8.19 -16.24
C THR A 34 9.20 7.98 -17.21
N GLY A 35 8.94 7.88 -18.52
CA GLY A 35 9.95 7.61 -19.56
C GLY A 35 10.47 6.16 -19.57
N THR A 36 10.06 5.32 -18.61
CA THR A 36 10.50 3.91 -18.53
C THR A 36 9.73 3.02 -19.53
N GLY A 37 8.49 3.39 -19.85
CA GLY A 37 7.54 2.58 -20.59
C GLY A 37 6.90 1.47 -19.76
N THR A 38 5.74 1.04 -20.19
CA THR A 38 4.94 0.02 -19.48
C THR A 38 4.35 -1.00 -20.45
N ILE A 39 3.97 -2.17 -19.91
CA ILE A 39 3.00 -3.07 -20.50
C ILE A 39 1.82 -3.17 -19.54
N LYS A 40 0.59 -3.02 -20.02
CA LYS A 40 -0.58 -2.84 -19.16
C LYS A 40 -1.84 -3.52 -19.65
N VAL A 41 -2.69 -3.89 -18.71
CA VAL A 41 -4.08 -4.31 -18.92
C VAL A 41 -4.99 -3.37 -18.13
N PHE A 42 -6.26 -3.28 -18.52
CA PHE A 42 -7.22 -2.43 -17.82
C PHE A 42 -8.35 -3.26 -17.24
N GLY A 43 -8.71 -2.99 -15.97
CA GLY A 43 -9.83 -3.63 -15.28
C GLY A 43 -9.54 -5.09 -14.89
N ARG A 44 -8.91 -5.32 -13.74
CA ARG A 44 -8.68 -6.65 -13.15
C ARG A 44 -9.18 -6.68 -11.73
N MET A 45 -9.44 -7.88 -11.23
CA MET A 45 -9.93 -8.08 -9.86
C MET A 45 -9.21 -9.24 -9.20
N LEU A 46 -8.74 -9.00 -7.97
CA LEU A 46 -8.16 -10.01 -7.10
C LEU A 46 -9.03 -10.17 -5.85
N LYS A 47 -9.15 -11.40 -5.33
CA LYS A 47 -9.97 -11.71 -4.15
C LYS A 47 -9.23 -12.65 -3.22
N PHE A 48 -9.15 -12.29 -1.94
CA PHE A 48 -8.41 -13.04 -0.93
C PHE A 48 -9.30 -13.31 0.28
N ASP A 49 -9.52 -14.59 0.62
CA ASP A 49 -10.17 -14.97 1.88
C ASP A 49 -9.17 -14.83 3.03
N LEU A 50 -9.38 -13.84 3.89
CA LEU A 50 -8.49 -13.57 5.03
C LEU A 50 -8.54 -14.65 6.12
N SER A 51 -9.49 -15.60 6.04
CA SER A 51 -9.52 -16.77 6.93
C SER A 51 -8.47 -17.83 6.55
N GLU A 52 -7.95 -17.82 5.31
CA GLU A 52 -6.89 -18.73 4.85
C GLU A 52 -5.49 -18.33 5.38
N GLY A 53 -5.30 -17.06 5.72
CA GLY A 53 -4.05 -16.50 6.21
C GLY A 53 -3.92 -15.00 5.92
N PHE A 54 -2.79 -14.44 6.31
CA PHE A 54 -2.50 -13.04 6.00
C PHE A 54 -2.04 -12.89 4.56
N PRO A 55 -2.61 -11.95 3.76
CA PRO A 55 -2.36 -11.86 2.33
C PRO A 55 -1.03 -11.18 2.04
N LEU A 56 0.07 -11.85 2.39
CA LEU A 56 1.45 -11.41 2.16
C LEU A 56 2.12 -12.36 1.19
N LEU A 57 2.72 -11.82 0.12
CA LEU A 57 3.42 -12.64 -0.87
C LEU A 57 4.58 -13.40 -0.24
N THR A 58 4.76 -14.64 -0.69
CA THR A 58 5.85 -15.54 -0.28
C THR A 58 6.85 -15.78 -1.41
N THR A 59 6.46 -15.50 -2.64
CA THR A 59 7.32 -15.62 -3.84
C THR A 59 8.42 -14.56 -3.92
N LYS A 60 8.38 -13.55 -3.07
CA LYS A 60 9.50 -12.66 -2.73
C LYS A 60 9.35 -12.15 -1.30
N LYS A 61 10.47 -11.89 -0.61
CA LYS A 61 10.46 -11.29 0.72
C LYS A 61 9.80 -9.91 0.69
N MET A 62 8.80 -9.70 1.54
CA MET A 62 8.11 -8.42 1.70
C MET A 62 8.64 -7.64 2.90
N PHE A 63 8.67 -6.31 2.76
CA PHE A 63 9.09 -5.40 3.84
C PHE A 63 7.90 -5.06 4.76
N ILE A 64 7.47 -6.05 5.56
CA ILE A 64 6.29 -5.92 6.45
C ILE A 64 6.39 -4.74 7.42
N LYS A 65 7.60 -4.43 7.91
CA LYS A 65 7.83 -3.27 8.77
C LYS A 65 7.41 -1.97 8.07
N GLY A 66 7.79 -1.80 6.80
CA GLY A 66 7.41 -0.63 6.00
C GLY A 66 5.91 -0.56 5.79
N ILE A 67 5.28 -1.68 5.42
CA ILE A 67 3.82 -1.78 5.21
C ILE A 67 3.06 -1.39 6.48
N THR A 68 3.45 -1.91 7.63
CA THR A 68 2.76 -1.64 8.91
C THR A 68 2.92 -0.19 9.35
N TYR A 69 4.13 0.38 9.30
CA TYR A 69 4.35 1.78 9.68
C TYR A 69 3.67 2.76 8.73
N GLU A 70 3.64 2.47 7.42
CA GLU A 70 2.91 3.28 6.44
C GLU A 70 1.42 3.30 6.73
N LEU A 71 0.81 2.13 6.98
CA LEU A 71 -0.61 2.05 7.32
C LEU A 71 -0.93 2.81 8.61
N LEU A 72 -0.11 2.66 9.65
CA LEU A 72 -0.28 3.41 10.91
C LEU A 72 -0.13 4.92 10.70
N TRP A 73 0.75 5.34 9.80
CA TRP A 73 0.91 6.74 9.43
C TRP A 73 -0.33 7.29 8.73
N PHE A 74 -0.90 6.55 7.79
CA PHE A 74 -2.17 6.92 7.16
C PHE A 74 -3.34 6.98 8.17
N ILE A 75 -3.45 6.01 9.07
CA ILE A 75 -4.48 5.97 10.12
C ILE A 75 -4.37 7.18 11.05
N LYS A 76 -3.17 7.66 11.33
CA LYS A 76 -2.95 8.89 12.11
C LYS A 76 -3.37 10.17 11.39
N GLY A 77 -3.58 10.13 10.08
CA GLY A 77 -3.81 11.32 9.26
C GLY A 77 -2.58 12.20 9.12
N ASP A 78 -1.40 11.65 9.35
CA ASP A 78 -0.13 12.37 9.21
C ASP A 78 0.36 12.31 7.75
N SER A 79 0.99 13.38 7.29
CA SER A 79 1.60 13.50 5.96
C SER A 79 3.11 13.77 6.02
N ASN A 80 3.65 13.93 7.23
CA ASN A 80 5.07 14.21 7.40
C ASN A 80 5.88 12.91 7.54
N ILE A 81 6.86 12.73 6.67
CA ILE A 81 7.70 11.51 6.65
C ILE A 81 8.54 11.32 7.92
N ARG A 82 8.62 12.30 8.81
CA ARG A 82 9.40 12.19 10.06
C ARG A 82 9.01 10.97 10.88
N TYR A 83 7.72 10.65 10.95
CA TYR A 83 7.27 9.44 11.63
C TYR A 83 7.86 8.17 11.00
N LEU A 84 7.87 8.08 9.69
CA LEU A 84 8.40 6.94 8.94
C LEU A 84 9.93 6.83 9.09
N VAL A 85 10.68 7.90 8.85
CA VAL A 85 12.15 7.85 8.90
C VAL A 85 12.69 7.60 10.31
N ARG A 86 12.00 8.06 11.36
CA ARG A 86 12.34 7.71 12.76
C ARG A 86 12.18 6.24 13.07
N ASN A 87 11.32 5.55 12.34
CA ASN A 87 11.11 4.11 12.44
C ASN A 87 11.88 3.31 11.39
N GLY A 88 12.81 3.95 10.66
CA GLY A 88 13.65 3.29 9.64
C GLY A 88 12.89 2.89 8.38
N VAL A 89 11.82 3.62 8.05
CA VAL A 89 11.00 3.42 6.84
C VAL A 89 11.21 4.59 5.89
N ASN A 90 11.74 4.32 4.68
CA ASN A 90 12.24 5.31 3.74
C ASN A 90 11.46 5.36 2.41
N ILE A 91 10.29 4.70 2.36
CA ILE A 91 9.53 4.51 1.11
C ILE A 91 8.88 5.79 0.57
N TRP A 92 8.83 6.86 1.36
CA TRP A 92 8.22 8.14 0.97
C TRP A 92 9.22 9.31 0.90
N ASN A 93 10.53 9.07 1.03
CA ASN A 93 11.54 10.13 1.16
C ASN A 93 11.71 10.95 -0.12
N GLU A 94 11.54 10.33 -1.28
CA GLU A 94 11.85 10.93 -2.58
C GLU A 94 11.01 12.18 -2.86
N TRP A 95 9.71 12.14 -2.58
CA TRP A 95 8.79 13.24 -2.92
C TRP A 95 9.08 14.55 -2.16
N PRO A 96 9.14 14.57 -0.82
CA PRO A 96 9.48 15.80 -0.11
C PRO A 96 10.94 16.22 -0.35
N PHE A 97 11.85 15.28 -0.62
CA PHE A 97 13.21 15.62 -1.00
C PHE A 97 13.28 16.33 -2.36
N GLN A 98 12.57 15.84 -3.36
CA GLN A 98 12.51 16.50 -4.67
C GLN A 98 11.92 17.92 -4.56
N LYS A 99 10.85 18.09 -3.79
CA LYS A 99 10.27 19.41 -3.48
C LYS A 99 11.27 20.33 -2.80
N TYR A 100 12.08 19.79 -1.86
CA TYR A 100 13.15 20.53 -1.19
C TYR A 100 14.22 20.99 -2.17
N LEU A 101 14.70 20.10 -3.06
CA LEU A 101 15.71 20.45 -4.07
C LEU A 101 15.21 21.55 -5.00
N GLN A 102 14.00 21.43 -5.52
CA GLN A 102 13.38 22.43 -6.40
C GLN A 102 13.26 23.79 -5.71
N ALA A 103 12.74 23.82 -4.46
CA ALA A 103 12.60 25.05 -3.70
C ALA A 103 13.93 25.72 -3.34
N LYS A 104 15.04 24.98 -3.41
CA LYS A 104 16.40 25.47 -3.18
C LYS A 104 17.19 25.76 -4.47
N GLY A 105 16.61 25.48 -5.65
CA GLY A 105 17.32 25.57 -6.93
C GLY A 105 18.47 24.58 -7.08
N LEU A 106 18.37 23.42 -6.40
CA LEU A 106 19.43 22.40 -6.34
C LEU A 106 19.13 21.17 -7.21
N ASP A 107 17.98 21.12 -7.87
CA ASP A 107 17.54 20.00 -8.71
C ASP A 107 18.49 19.71 -9.88
N LYS A 108 19.05 20.76 -10.51
CA LYS A 108 20.07 20.62 -11.56
C LYS A 108 21.43 20.16 -11.02
N LYS A 109 21.77 20.57 -9.78
CA LYS A 109 23.04 20.17 -9.13
C LYS A 109 23.02 18.71 -8.72
N TYR A 110 21.85 18.18 -8.33
CA TYR A 110 21.65 16.80 -7.91
C TYR A 110 20.64 16.12 -8.85
N PRO A 111 21.08 15.66 -10.03
CA PRO A 111 20.19 14.95 -10.97
C PRO A 111 19.59 13.71 -10.31
N LYS A 112 18.28 13.52 -10.48
CA LYS A 112 17.53 12.43 -9.88
C LYS A 112 18.20 11.06 -10.14
N TYR A 113 18.34 10.27 -9.11
CA TYR A 113 18.98 8.95 -9.08
C TYR A 113 20.51 8.93 -9.30
N SER A 114 21.19 10.08 -9.37
CA SER A 114 22.65 10.10 -9.33
C SER A 114 23.18 9.71 -7.94
N GLN A 115 24.46 9.41 -7.85
CA GLN A 115 25.13 9.13 -6.57
C GLN A 115 25.04 10.33 -5.63
N GLU A 116 25.28 11.54 -6.14
CA GLU A 116 25.20 12.80 -5.41
C GLU A 116 23.78 13.05 -4.89
N TRP A 117 22.75 12.77 -5.71
CA TRP A 117 21.36 12.86 -5.31
C TRP A 117 21.05 11.90 -4.15
N SER A 118 21.54 10.67 -4.22
CA SER A 118 21.34 9.67 -3.17
C SER A 118 22.02 10.06 -1.85
N LEU A 119 23.24 10.61 -1.92
CA LEU A 119 23.96 11.10 -0.76
C LEU A 119 23.26 12.30 -0.11
N GLU A 120 22.79 13.26 -0.92
CA GLU A 120 22.09 14.44 -0.41
C GLU A 120 20.70 14.07 0.15
N MET A 121 20.00 13.09 -0.44
CA MET A 121 18.78 12.54 0.14
C MET A 121 19.04 11.92 1.51
N GLY A 122 20.15 11.20 1.70
CA GLY A 122 20.55 10.70 3.01
C GLY A 122 20.71 11.82 4.05
N ARG A 123 21.37 12.92 3.69
CA ARG A 123 21.52 14.12 4.56
C ARG A 123 20.18 14.79 4.87
N PHE A 124 19.31 14.90 3.87
CA PHE A 124 17.95 15.43 4.03
C PHE A 124 17.16 14.58 5.02
N VAL A 125 17.19 13.25 4.88
CA VAL A 125 16.48 12.30 5.76
C VAL A 125 16.98 12.44 7.20
N GLU A 126 18.30 12.53 7.43
CA GLU A 126 18.84 12.72 8.79
C GLU A 126 18.41 14.07 9.40
N LYS A 127 18.31 15.13 8.61
CA LYS A 127 17.75 16.41 9.08
C LYS A 127 16.27 16.30 9.42
N VAL A 128 15.46 15.66 8.56
CA VAL A 128 14.02 15.42 8.86
C VAL A 128 13.84 14.61 10.14
N LYS A 129 14.69 13.61 10.37
CA LYS A 129 14.66 12.74 11.54
C LYS A 129 14.96 13.51 12.83
N ASN A 130 16.00 14.36 12.83
CA ASN A 130 16.58 14.96 14.02
C ASN A 130 16.12 16.39 14.30
N ASP A 131 15.76 17.17 13.27
CA ASP A 131 15.31 18.56 13.40
C ASP A 131 13.81 18.67 13.11
N ILE A 132 13.02 18.95 14.16
CA ILE A 132 11.56 19.08 14.06
C ILE A 132 11.13 20.32 13.26
N LYS A 133 11.91 21.41 13.30
CA LYS A 133 11.58 22.63 12.53
C LYS A 133 11.82 22.38 11.04
N PHE A 134 12.94 21.71 10.71
CA PHE A 134 13.23 21.29 9.35
C PHE A 134 12.19 20.30 8.83
N ALA A 135 11.82 19.29 9.63
CA ALA A 135 10.80 18.32 9.27
C ALA A 135 9.43 18.98 9.01
N LYS A 136 8.99 19.90 9.87
CA LYS A 136 7.73 20.63 9.67
C LYS A 136 7.72 21.42 8.35
N LYS A 137 8.86 21.96 7.95
CA LYS A 137 8.98 22.76 6.72
C LYS A 137 9.06 21.90 5.46
N TRP A 138 9.80 20.78 5.51
CA TRP A 138 10.24 20.06 4.32
C TRP A 138 9.83 18.58 4.26
N GLY A 139 9.35 18.00 5.35
CA GLY A 139 8.99 16.57 5.41
C GLY A 139 7.57 16.24 4.98
N ASP A 140 6.78 17.24 4.58
CA ASP A 140 5.36 17.08 4.29
C ASP A 140 5.11 16.66 2.84
N CYS A 141 4.31 15.60 2.68
CA CYS A 141 3.86 15.06 1.38
C CYS A 141 2.52 15.64 0.89
N GLY A 142 1.94 16.58 1.63
CA GLY A 142 0.66 17.20 1.28
C GLY A 142 -0.58 16.41 1.71
N PRO A 143 -1.78 16.85 1.31
CA PRO A 143 -3.05 16.35 1.85
C PRO A 143 -3.51 15.05 1.16
N PHE A 144 -2.71 13.99 1.19
CA PHE A 144 -3.00 12.72 0.51
C PHE A 144 -3.43 11.62 1.49
N TYR A 145 -3.86 10.47 0.99
CA TYR A 145 -4.22 9.23 1.73
C TYR A 145 -4.77 9.46 3.15
N GLY A 146 -3.95 9.33 4.19
CA GLY A 146 -4.34 9.43 5.57
C GLY A 146 -4.93 10.77 5.96
N VAL A 147 -4.46 11.88 5.37
CA VAL A 147 -5.06 13.20 5.59
C VAL A 147 -6.51 13.19 5.09
N GLN A 148 -6.78 12.63 3.91
CA GLN A 148 -8.12 12.52 3.38
C GLN A 148 -8.99 11.56 4.20
N TRP A 149 -8.43 10.47 4.70
CA TRP A 149 -9.17 9.53 5.56
C TRP A 149 -9.65 10.18 6.86
N ARG A 150 -8.84 11.11 7.43
CA ARG A 150 -9.07 11.72 8.74
C ARG A 150 -9.67 13.12 8.68
N ASN A 151 -9.59 13.79 7.54
CA ASN A 151 -10.12 15.13 7.36
C ASN A 151 -10.51 15.40 5.89
N PHE A 152 -11.61 14.80 5.46
CA PHE A 152 -12.18 15.08 4.15
C PHE A 152 -13.21 16.21 4.29
N TRP A 153 -12.78 17.45 4.03
CA TRP A 153 -13.64 18.64 4.23
C TRP A 153 -14.27 18.71 5.65
N GLY A 154 -13.48 18.45 6.67
CA GLY A 154 -13.93 18.46 8.07
C GLY A 154 -14.50 17.13 8.57
N VAL A 155 -14.63 16.11 7.71
CA VAL A 155 -15.15 14.80 8.08
C VAL A 155 -14.01 13.82 8.30
N ASP A 156 -13.92 13.23 9.51
CA ASP A 156 -13.08 12.07 9.80
C ASP A 156 -13.79 10.81 9.28
N GLN A 157 -13.53 10.46 8.01
CA GLN A 157 -14.17 9.32 7.34
C GLN A 157 -13.86 7.99 8.02
N LEU A 158 -12.62 7.81 8.49
CA LEU A 158 -12.20 6.57 9.12
C LEU A 158 -12.90 6.34 10.47
N LYS A 159 -13.01 7.39 11.27
CA LYS A 159 -13.78 7.34 12.52
C LYS A 159 -15.26 7.08 12.23
N TRP A 160 -15.83 7.83 11.32
CA TRP A 160 -17.23 7.72 10.93
C TRP A 160 -17.59 6.30 10.44
N VAL A 161 -16.78 5.72 9.54
CA VAL A 161 -17.08 4.37 9.01
C VAL A 161 -17.04 3.30 10.09
N ILE A 162 -16.13 3.40 11.06
CA ILE A 162 -16.03 2.45 12.18
C ILE A 162 -17.25 2.58 13.10
N GLU A 163 -17.70 3.80 13.39
CA GLU A 163 -18.90 4.06 14.18
C GLU A 163 -20.17 3.56 13.46
N GLU A 164 -20.25 3.79 12.14
CA GLU A 164 -21.37 3.32 11.31
C GLU A 164 -21.41 1.78 11.20
N ILE A 165 -20.26 1.11 11.10
CA ILE A 165 -20.19 -0.37 11.15
C ILE A 165 -20.77 -0.91 12.46
N ARG A 166 -20.52 -0.25 13.59
CA ARG A 166 -21.06 -0.67 14.89
C ARG A 166 -22.55 -0.42 15.01
N LYS A 167 -23.01 0.73 14.52
CA LYS A 167 -24.38 1.21 14.66
C LYS A 167 -25.32 0.59 13.62
N ASN A 168 -24.86 0.50 12.37
CA ASN A 168 -25.66 0.07 11.22
C ASN A 168 -24.82 -0.81 10.27
N PRO A 169 -24.52 -2.06 10.65
CA PRO A 169 -23.66 -2.96 9.86
C PRO A 169 -24.20 -3.31 8.47
N GLY A 170 -25.51 -3.15 8.25
CA GLY A 170 -26.14 -3.34 6.94
C GLY A 170 -26.02 -2.14 5.99
N SER A 171 -25.37 -1.05 6.41
CA SER A 171 -25.18 0.14 5.58
C SER A 171 -24.37 -0.15 4.31
N ARG A 172 -24.83 0.38 3.18
CA ARG A 172 -24.09 0.35 1.90
C ARG A 172 -23.20 1.58 1.69
N ARG A 173 -23.11 2.44 2.71
CA ARG A 173 -22.37 3.72 2.68
C ARG A 173 -21.04 3.65 3.42
N LEU A 174 -20.56 2.44 3.77
CA LEU A 174 -19.33 2.22 4.52
C LEU A 174 -18.09 2.47 3.64
N ILE A 175 -17.91 3.70 3.17
CA ILE A 175 -16.92 4.12 2.18
C ILE A 175 -15.95 5.12 2.82
N VAL A 176 -14.66 4.98 2.47
CA VAL A 176 -13.61 5.94 2.74
C VAL A 176 -12.95 6.31 1.41
N ASN A 177 -12.85 7.60 1.10
CA ASN A 177 -12.33 8.13 -0.15
C ASN A 177 -11.06 8.95 0.09
N ALA A 178 -10.00 8.67 -0.69
CA ALA A 178 -8.76 9.44 -0.67
C ALA A 178 -8.65 10.41 -1.85
N TRP A 179 -9.48 10.26 -2.90
CA TRP A 179 -9.46 11.12 -4.07
C TRP A 179 -10.24 12.41 -3.82
N ASN A 180 -9.52 13.52 -3.71
CA ASN A 180 -10.08 14.83 -3.53
C ASN A 180 -9.64 15.71 -4.70
N ALA A 181 -10.46 15.77 -5.75
CA ALA A 181 -10.10 16.42 -7.01
C ALA A 181 -9.55 17.85 -6.85
N PRO A 182 -10.15 18.75 -6.04
CA PRO A 182 -9.60 20.08 -5.80
C PRO A 182 -8.23 20.14 -5.13
N LEU A 183 -7.75 19.03 -4.54
CA LEU A 183 -6.51 18.98 -3.80
C LEU A 183 -5.44 18.09 -4.45
N VAL A 184 -5.75 17.42 -5.55
CA VAL A 184 -4.85 16.45 -6.22
C VAL A 184 -3.48 17.07 -6.54
N ASP A 185 -3.45 18.30 -7.04
CA ASP A 185 -2.22 19.00 -7.43
C ASP A 185 -1.38 19.47 -6.22
N LYS A 186 -1.95 19.42 -5.01
CA LYS A 186 -1.24 19.74 -3.76
C LYS A 186 -0.62 18.51 -3.12
N MET A 187 -0.91 17.32 -3.62
CA MET A 187 -0.40 16.06 -3.12
C MET A 187 0.94 15.73 -3.77
N ALA A 188 1.90 15.26 -2.98
CA ALA A 188 3.20 14.82 -3.50
C ALA A 188 3.03 13.67 -4.52
N LEU A 189 2.03 12.82 -4.30
CA LEU A 189 1.60 11.78 -5.23
C LEU A 189 0.07 11.63 -5.13
N PRO A 190 -0.68 11.84 -6.23
CA PRO A 190 -2.11 11.56 -6.26
C PRO A 190 -2.42 10.12 -5.88
N PRO A 191 -3.42 9.86 -5.02
CA PRO A 191 -3.70 8.53 -4.49
C PRO A 191 -3.91 7.47 -5.57
N CYS A 192 -3.09 6.41 -5.56
CA CYS A 192 -3.27 5.26 -6.44
C CYS A 192 -4.44 4.41 -5.98
N HIS A 193 -4.53 4.05 -4.71
CA HIS A 193 -5.70 3.45 -4.09
C HIS A 193 -6.66 4.57 -3.65
N VAL A 194 -7.72 4.72 -4.44
CA VAL A 194 -8.60 5.89 -4.46
C VAL A 194 -9.64 5.84 -3.37
N MET A 195 -10.27 4.69 -3.18
CA MET A 195 -11.34 4.48 -2.21
C MET A 195 -11.42 3.02 -1.78
N TYR A 196 -12.01 2.80 -0.63
CA TYR A 196 -12.35 1.46 -0.16
C TYR A 196 -13.70 1.46 0.54
N GLN A 197 -14.37 0.31 0.49
CA GLN A 197 -15.69 0.08 1.04
C GLN A 197 -15.70 -1.20 1.88
N PHE A 198 -16.42 -1.16 3.00
CA PHE A 198 -16.65 -2.34 3.83
C PHE A 198 -18.04 -2.93 3.60
N ASN A 199 -18.12 -4.24 3.84
CA ASN A 199 -19.37 -4.99 3.87
C ASN A 199 -19.34 -5.96 5.03
N ILE A 200 -20.46 -6.06 5.74
CA ILE A 200 -20.63 -7.02 6.82
C ILE A 200 -21.65 -8.08 6.38
N ALA A 201 -21.23 -9.34 6.36
CA ALA A 201 -22.09 -10.47 6.05
C ALA A 201 -21.70 -11.69 6.89
N LYS A 202 -22.68 -12.39 7.45
CA LYS A 202 -22.48 -13.63 8.25
C LYS A 202 -21.42 -13.48 9.35
N GLY A 203 -21.40 -12.32 10.03
CA GLY A 203 -20.45 -12.01 11.11
C GLY A 203 -19.00 -11.77 10.65
N LYS A 204 -18.78 -11.58 9.36
CA LYS A 204 -17.46 -11.26 8.76
C LYS A 204 -17.47 -9.86 8.15
N LEU A 205 -16.37 -9.14 8.32
CA LEU A 205 -16.11 -7.85 7.71
C LEU A 205 -15.18 -8.05 6.50
N SER A 206 -15.67 -7.66 5.34
CA SER A 206 -14.94 -7.67 4.06
C SER A 206 -14.61 -6.25 3.62
N CYS A 207 -13.52 -6.11 2.87
CA CYS A 207 -13.09 -4.85 2.29
C CYS A 207 -12.94 -4.96 0.79
N MET A 208 -13.45 -3.98 0.04
CA MET A 208 -13.17 -3.80 -1.38
C MET A 208 -12.45 -2.48 -1.60
N MET A 209 -11.29 -2.51 -2.24
CA MET A 209 -10.48 -1.33 -2.56
C MET A 209 -10.40 -1.13 -4.07
N TYR A 210 -10.65 0.11 -4.53
CA TYR A 210 -10.42 0.50 -5.92
C TYR A 210 -9.08 1.21 -6.07
N GLN A 211 -8.26 0.72 -6.99
CA GLN A 211 -6.95 1.27 -7.31
C GLN A 211 -6.91 1.70 -8.78
N ARG A 212 -6.73 3.03 -9.01
CA ARG A 212 -6.74 3.63 -10.36
C ARG A 212 -5.48 3.36 -11.17
N SER A 213 -4.35 3.19 -10.48
CA SER A 213 -3.02 3.02 -11.08
C SER A 213 -2.24 2.01 -10.24
N VAL A 214 -1.76 0.94 -10.88
CA VAL A 214 -1.24 -0.25 -10.21
C VAL A 214 0.14 -0.58 -10.76
N ASP A 215 1.19 -0.10 -10.07
CA ASP A 215 2.51 -0.70 -10.25
C ASP A 215 2.43 -2.14 -9.70
N THR A 216 2.28 -3.08 -10.62
CA THR A 216 2.00 -4.47 -10.26
C THR A 216 3.19 -5.14 -9.58
N PHE A 217 4.44 -4.74 -9.91
CA PHE A 217 5.61 -5.42 -9.38
C PHE A 217 6.05 -4.89 -8.00
N LEU A 218 6.14 -3.58 -7.81
CA LEU A 218 6.59 -2.97 -6.53
C LEU A 218 5.41 -2.57 -5.64
N GLY A 219 4.42 -1.87 -6.18
CA GLY A 219 3.34 -1.26 -5.39
C GLY A 219 2.25 -2.23 -4.95
N LEU A 220 1.70 -3.03 -5.87
CA LEU A 220 0.55 -3.90 -5.58
C LEU A 220 0.77 -4.87 -4.40
N PRO A 221 1.95 -5.53 -4.26
CA PRO A 221 2.20 -6.40 -3.11
C PRO A 221 2.10 -5.69 -1.75
N PHE A 222 2.52 -4.43 -1.68
CA PHE A 222 2.36 -3.59 -0.48
C PHE A 222 0.89 -3.29 -0.23
N ASN A 223 0.14 -2.93 -1.27
CA ASN A 223 -1.28 -2.59 -1.13
C ASN A 223 -2.12 -3.81 -0.70
N ILE A 224 -1.87 -5.01 -1.24
CA ILE A 224 -2.51 -6.26 -0.81
C ILE A 224 -2.35 -6.45 0.71
N ALA A 225 -1.13 -6.40 1.20
CA ALA A 225 -0.84 -6.62 2.61
C ALA A 225 -1.36 -5.48 3.50
N SER A 226 -1.25 -4.21 3.06
CA SER A 226 -1.73 -3.04 3.79
C SER A 226 -3.25 -3.08 3.99
N TYR A 227 -4.03 -3.35 2.94
CA TYR A 227 -5.49 -3.45 3.05
C TYR A 227 -5.94 -4.73 3.75
N GLY A 228 -5.18 -5.82 3.64
CA GLY A 228 -5.35 -6.99 4.49
C GLY A 228 -5.24 -6.64 5.98
N LEU A 229 -4.16 -5.92 6.35
CA LEU A 229 -3.93 -5.48 7.72
C LEU A 229 -5.00 -4.50 8.20
N LEU A 230 -5.38 -3.51 7.37
CA LEU A 230 -6.47 -2.57 7.68
C LEU A 230 -7.79 -3.31 7.96
N THR A 231 -8.11 -4.32 7.16
CA THR A 231 -9.32 -5.15 7.35
C THR A 231 -9.29 -5.90 8.68
N LEU A 232 -8.13 -6.49 9.04
CA LEU A 232 -7.95 -7.15 10.35
C LEU A 232 -8.14 -6.16 11.52
N MET A 233 -7.55 -4.96 11.42
CA MET A 233 -7.65 -3.93 12.45
C MET A 233 -9.09 -3.46 12.66
N ILE A 234 -9.80 -3.15 11.57
CA ILE A 234 -11.21 -2.71 11.66
C ILE A 234 -12.10 -3.85 12.14
N ALA A 235 -11.91 -5.08 11.68
CA ALA A 235 -12.65 -6.24 12.17
C ALA A 235 -12.48 -6.40 13.69
N GLN A 236 -11.26 -6.26 14.22
CA GLN A 236 -11.02 -6.35 15.66
C GLN A 236 -11.74 -5.26 16.44
N VAL A 237 -11.61 -3.99 16.06
CA VAL A 237 -12.22 -2.88 16.83
C VAL A 237 -13.74 -2.81 16.70
N THR A 238 -14.31 -3.47 15.69
CA THR A 238 -15.76 -3.53 15.49
C THR A 238 -16.40 -4.86 15.93
N GLY A 239 -15.57 -5.84 16.38
CA GLY A 239 -16.04 -7.13 16.90
C GLY A 239 -16.41 -8.17 15.84
N TYR A 240 -16.06 -7.95 14.57
CA TYR A 240 -16.29 -8.89 13.49
C TYR A 240 -15.08 -9.81 13.23
N LYS A 241 -15.32 -10.93 12.54
CA LYS A 241 -14.23 -11.75 11.99
C LYS A 241 -13.79 -11.16 10.65
N PRO A 242 -12.50 -11.25 10.28
CA PRO A 242 -12.08 -10.89 8.93
C PRO A 242 -12.77 -11.76 7.87
N GLY A 243 -13.21 -11.12 6.79
CA GLY A 243 -13.85 -11.75 5.65
C GLY A 243 -12.94 -11.78 4.42
N GLU A 244 -13.42 -11.21 3.32
CA GLU A 244 -12.72 -11.16 2.04
C GLU A 244 -12.09 -9.79 1.82
N LEU A 245 -10.87 -9.77 1.25
CA LEU A 245 -10.28 -8.58 0.66
C LEU A 245 -10.42 -8.68 -0.86
N THR A 246 -11.11 -7.72 -1.47
CA THR A 246 -11.22 -7.58 -2.93
C THR A 246 -10.47 -6.33 -3.40
N LEU A 247 -9.65 -6.47 -4.44
CA LEU A 247 -8.97 -5.36 -5.10
C LEU A 247 -9.52 -5.21 -6.51
N ALA A 248 -10.12 -4.05 -6.82
CA ALA A 248 -10.53 -3.65 -8.15
C ALA A 248 -9.43 -2.77 -8.76
N LEU A 249 -8.72 -3.30 -9.74
CA LEU A 249 -7.52 -2.74 -10.32
C LEU A 249 -7.84 -2.16 -11.71
N ALA A 250 -7.63 -0.85 -11.92
CA ALA A 250 -7.91 -0.17 -13.19
C ALA A 250 -6.70 -0.26 -14.14
N ASP A 251 -5.85 0.77 -14.24
CA ASP A 251 -4.62 0.72 -15.04
C ASP A 251 -3.59 -0.16 -14.33
N THR A 252 -3.49 -1.41 -14.76
CA THR A 252 -2.66 -2.44 -14.13
C THR A 252 -1.45 -2.71 -15.00
N HIS A 253 -0.27 -2.24 -14.58
CA HIS A 253 0.91 -2.19 -15.42
C HIS A 253 2.16 -2.80 -14.78
N LEU A 254 3.07 -3.23 -15.65
CA LEU A 254 4.46 -3.56 -15.36
C LEU A 254 5.35 -2.58 -16.10
N TYR A 255 6.28 -1.95 -15.40
CA TYR A 255 7.33 -1.18 -16.04
C TYR A 255 8.25 -2.08 -16.87
N LEU A 256 8.73 -1.60 -18.00
CA LEU A 256 9.53 -2.42 -18.93
C LEU A 256 10.84 -2.90 -18.30
N ASN A 257 11.41 -2.16 -17.35
CA ASN A 257 12.58 -2.56 -16.56
C ASN A 257 12.29 -3.64 -15.49
N HIS A 258 11.00 -4.00 -15.27
CA HIS A 258 10.59 -5.06 -14.33
C HIS A 258 10.22 -6.40 -14.99
N LEU A 259 10.32 -6.52 -16.32
CA LEU A 259 9.87 -7.72 -17.04
C LEU A 259 10.67 -8.97 -16.67
N LYS A 260 12.00 -8.86 -16.50
CA LYS A 260 12.87 -9.96 -16.08
C LYS A 260 12.51 -10.46 -14.68
N GLN A 261 12.34 -9.53 -13.76
CA GLN A 261 11.96 -9.77 -12.37
C GLN A 261 10.59 -10.44 -12.25
N SER A 262 9.61 -9.99 -13.04
CA SER A 262 8.27 -10.57 -13.09
C SER A 262 8.29 -12.01 -13.61
N LYS A 263 9.04 -12.29 -14.68
CA LYS A 263 9.22 -13.65 -15.22
C LYS A 263 9.90 -14.58 -14.22
N GLU A 264 10.85 -14.08 -13.42
CA GLU A 264 11.47 -14.82 -12.33
C GLU A 264 10.46 -15.16 -11.24
N GLN A 265 9.68 -14.17 -10.77
CA GLN A 265 8.72 -14.34 -9.69
C GLN A 265 7.60 -15.33 -10.05
N ILE A 266 7.12 -15.32 -11.30
CA ILE A 266 6.12 -16.28 -11.80
C ILE A 266 6.57 -17.73 -11.64
N LYS A 267 7.86 -18.03 -11.78
CA LYS A 267 8.42 -19.39 -11.69
C LYS A 267 8.59 -19.89 -10.25
N ARG A 268 8.53 -19.01 -9.25
CA ARG A 268 8.76 -19.37 -7.85
C ARG A 268 7.55 -20.09 -7.27
N LYS A 269 7.77 -21.25 -6.65
CA LYS A 269 6.69 -21.99 -5.97
C LYS A 269 6.30 -21.29 -4.68
N PRO A 270 5.01 -20.93 -4.47
CA PRO A 270 4.57 -20.30 -3.24
C PRO A 270 4.77 -21.18 -2.00
N PHE A 271 5.12 -20.55 -0.87
CA PHE A 271 5.04 -21.14 0.46
C PHE A 271 3.62 -20.96 1.03
N PRO A 272 3.25 -21.66 2.12
CA PRO A 272 2.01 -21.42 2.85
C PRO A 272 1.87 -19.96 3.29
N LEU A 273 0.64 -19.45 3.33
CA LEU A 273 0.36 -18.11 3.83
C LEU A 273 0.80 -17.96 5.30
N PRO A 274 1.44 -16.85 5.65
CA PRO A 274 1.71 -16.52 7.04
C PRO A 274 0.43 -16.17 7.79
N LYS A 275 0.54 -16.05 9.10
CA LYS A 275 -0.53 -15.56 9.96
C LYS A 275 -0.12 -14.23 10.58
N MET A 276 -1.03 -13.25 10.53
CA MET A 276 -0.88 -12.01 11.29
C MET A 276 -1.66 -12.14 12.59
N LYS A 277 -0.96 -12.16 13.72
CA LYS A 277 -1.58 -12.13 15.03
C LYS A 277 -1.62 -10.69 15.53
N VAL A 278 -2.78 -10.25 15.97
CA VAL A 278 -2.94 -8.98 16.68
C VAL A 278 -2.88 -9.30 18.18
N GLU A 279 -1.76 -8.97 18.82
CA GLU A 279 -1.48 -9.39 20.20
C GLU A 279 -2.38 -8.68 21.21
N ARG A 280 -2.59 -7.39 21.03
CA ARG A 280 -3.36 -6.56 21.96
C ARG A 280 -4.75 -6.24 21.39
N LYS A 281 -5.78 -6.47 22.19
CA LYS A 281 -7.13 -5.97 21.89
C LYS A 281 -7.21 -4.48 22.21
N VAL A 282 -7.48 -3.66 21.21
CA VAL A 282 -7.69 -2.23 21.38
C VAL A 282 -9.16 -1.85 21.11
N LYS A 283 -9.62 -0.76 21.74
CA LYS A 283 -10.99 -0.26 21.55
C LYS A 283 -11.09 0.69 20.33
N SER A 284 -9.98 1.34 19.99
CA SER A 284 -9.91 2.31 18.89
C SER A 284 -8.81 1.91 17.90
N ILE A 285 -9.07 2.07 16.60
CA ILE A 285 -8.07 1.84 15.54
C ILE A 285 -6.85 2.75 15.70
N PHE A 286 -7.03 3.90 16.33
CA PHE A 286 -5.97 4.90 16.56
C PHE A 286 -4.99 4.53 17.67
N ASP A 287 -5.33 3.50 18.47
CA ASP A 287 -4.49 3.02 19.59
C ASP A 287 -3.49 1.95 19.16
N PHE A 288 -3.60 1.43 17.94
CA PHE A 288 -2.65 0.45 17.43
C PHE A 288 -1.24 1.01 17.31
N LYS A 289 -0.27 0.14 17.66
CA LYS A 289 1.16 0.36 17.50
C LYS A 289 1.77 -0.77 16.69
N PHE A 290 2.97 -0.58 16.18
CA PHE A 290 3.68 -1.60 15.42
C PHE A 290 3.84 -2.91 16.20
N GLU A 291 4.10 -2.82 17.48
CA GLU A 291 4.34 -3.95 18.40
C GLU A 291 3.09 -4.80 18.66
N ASP A 292 1.91 -4.31 18.28
CA ASP A 292 0.64 -5.07 18.39
C ASP A 292 0.52 -6.14 17.29
N PHE A 293 1.39 -6.16 16.29
CA PHE A 293 1.32 -7.05 15.14
C PHE A 293 2.49 -8.03 15.11
N GLU A 294 2.19 -9.32 15.21
CA GLU A 294 3.17 -10.40 15.10
C GLU A 294 2.92 -11.22 13.85
N LEU A 295 3.89 -11.22 12.92
CA LEU A 295 3.86 -12.06 11.73
C LEU A 295 4.44 -13.44 12.05
N ARG A 296 3.63 -14.51 11.97
CA ARG A 296 4.02 -15.88 12.28
C ARG A 296 4.11 -16.74 11.03
N ASN A 297 5.03 -17.69 11.03
CA ASN A 297 5.19 -18.70 9.98
C ASN A 297 5.43 -18.11 8.58
N TYR A 298 6.13 -16.96 8.48
CA TYR A 298 6.44 -16.34 7.21
C TYR A 298 7.68 -16.99 6.58
N GLN A 299 7.45 -17.90 5.64
CA GLN A 299 8.46 -18.45 4.73
C GLN A 299 8.40 -17.67 3.42
N PHE A 300 9.56 -17.39 2.84
CA PHE A 300 9.63 -16.56 1.63
C PHE A 300 10.86 -16.87 0.78
N HIS A 301 10.72 -16.62 -0.52
CA HIS A 301 11.88 -16.54 -1.42
C HIS A 301 12.65 -15.23 -1.21
N PRO A 302 13.96 -15.20 -1.54
CA PRO A 302 14.77 -13.99 -1.48
C PRO A 302 14.09 -12.79 -2.17
N PRO A 303 14.38 -11.55 -1.75
CA PRO A 303 13.86 -10.37 -2.42
C PRO A 303 14.30 -10.32 -3.88
N ILE A 304 13.50 -9.75 -4.74
CA ILE A 304 13.86 -9.44 -6.13
C ILE A 304 14.01 -7.93 -6.22
N LYS A 305 15.23 -7.47 -6.46
CA LYS A 305 15.52 -6.03 -6.61
C LYS A 305 14.95 -5.51 -7.93
N ALA A 306 14.33 -4.34 -7.88
CA ALA A 306 13.83 -3.61 -9.04
C ALA A 306 13.96 -2.10 -8.76
N GLU A 307 14.20 -1.34 -9.82
CA GLU A 307 14.31 0.12 -9.75
C GLU A 307 12.92 0.76 -9.67
N ILE A 308 12.81 1.84 -8.91
CA ILE A 308 11.57 2.62 -8.85
C ILE A 308 11.46 3.46 -10.12
N SER A 309 10.28 3.44 -10.75
CA SER A 309 9.95 4.27 -11.93
C SER A 309 8.83 5.24 -11.55
N VAL A 310 9.17 6.54 -11.33
CA VAL A 310 8.25 7.60 -10.91
C VAL A 310 8.59 8.95 -11.54
#